data_9d4a28b6284f56be8045f1f10625c08a
#
_entry.id   9d4a28b6284f56be8045f1f10625c08a
#
_cell.length_a   1.000
_cell.length_b   1.000
_cell.length_c   1.000
_cell.angle_alpha   90.00
_cell.angle_beta   90.00
_cell.angle_gamma   90.00
#
_symmetry.space_group_name_H-M   'P 1'
#
loop_
_entity.id
_entity.type
_entity.pdbx_description
1 polymer ?
#
loop_
_entity_poly.entity_id
_entity_poly.type
_entity_poly.pdbx_seq_one_letter_code
_entity_poly.pdbx_strand_id
1 'polypeptide(L)'
;MAALQTTQTTQVTLPTDVSLAVVGKAHDTSTIATLSPADKLGFLDDKYNVFNGKARAEVVAEGAKKGGYEQPITPKEGKRFTVQCTTRVSKQLQWADEDDQLQILDAIQSDQAAALGEALDYVVYHAVNPVSGETLAGYTALSGEAAQVTAGADALVNLDLMTDQLLKVNINGIALSRVFANTLRKLRVTATGARQFPEIPLSLNAGTIDGIPASTSTTVEGEYAATATNVLAFMGDFTTIRWRLVRPITAEVIPYGDPDNTGIDLAGSNQVAYRSEAVFSYAILNPKALAVLKTGAAARTAKAGK
;
A
#
# COMPACT_ATOMS: atom_id res chain seq x y z
N MET A 1 -7.45 20.70 9.55
CA MET A 1 -7.77 21.76 8.58
C MET A 1 -6.71 21.72 7.49
N ALA A 2 -7.10 21.54 6.23
CA ALA A 2 -6.15 21.63 5.12
C ALA A 2 -5.65 23.07 5.01
N ALA A 3 -4.33 23.27 4.99
CA ALA A 3 -3.73 24.58 4.84
C ALA A 3 -3.95 25.08 3.41
N LEU A 4 -4.41 26.32 3.28
CA LEU A 4 -4.57 26.97 1.97
C LEU A 4 -3.20 27.23 1.36
N GLN A 5 -2.99 26.76 0.14
CA GLN A 5 -1.80 27.08 -0.66
C GLN A 5 -2.03 28.46 -1.33
N THR A 6 -1.24 29.46 -1.00
CA THR A 6 -1.34 30.80 -1.56
C THR A 6 0.03 31.34 -1.98
N THR A 7 0.05 32.29 -2.92
CA THR A 7 1.28 32.97 -3.37
C THR A 7 1.92 33.84 -2.28
N GLN A 8 1.18 34.17 -1.21
CA GLN A 8 1.63 35.04 -0.13
C GLN A 8 2.02 34.29 1.14
N THR A 9 1.86 32.97 1.19
CA THR A 9 2.31 32.18 2.34
C THR A 9 3.79 31.85 2.20
N THR A 10 4.51 31.88 3.33
CA THR A 10 5.91 31.43 3.42
C THR A 10 6.14 29.98 3.01
N GLN A 11 5.07 29.26 2.68
CA GLN A 11 5.11 27.87 2.21
C GLN A 11 5.31 27.74 0.69
N VAL A 12 4.97 28.78 -0.07
CA VAL A 12 5.26 28.83 -1.52
C VAL A 12 6.05 30.10 -1.79
N THR A 13 7.34 29.97 -1.83
CA THR A 13 8.21 31.00 -2.43
C THR A 13 8.09 30.82 -3.94
N LEU A 14 7.62 31.86 -4.63
CA LEU A 14 7.73 31.96 -6.08
C LEU A 14 9.12 32.57 -6.41
N PRO A 15 10.17 31.80 -6.62
CA PRO A 15 11.37 32.32 -7.17
C PRO A 15 11.20 32.45 -8.67
N THR A 16 11.79 33.46 -9.25
CA THR A 16 11.88 33.71 -10.70
C THR A 16 12.61 32.59 -11.46
N ASP A 17 13.23 31.66 -10.76
CA ASP A 17 13.81 30.42 -11.25
C ASP A 17 13.27 29.28 -10.35
N VAL A 18 12.06 28.85 -10.63
CA VAL A 18 11.58 27.62 -10.05
C VAL A 18 12.32 26.48 -10.71
N SER A 19 13.51 26.17 -10.25
CA SER A 19 13.94 24.81 -10.28
C SER A 19 12.81 24.02 -9.60
N LEU A 20 12.24 23.09 -10.28
CA LEU A 20 11.22 22.10 -9.87
C LEU A 20 11.63 21.28 -8.63
N ALA A 21 12.05 21.94 -7.60
CA ALA A 21 12.18 21.44 -6.27
C ALA A 21 10.87 21.74 -5.50
N VAL A 22 9.73 21.51 -6.11
CA VAL A 22 8.65 20.95 -5.31
C VAL A 22 9.19 19.60 -4.94
N VAL A 23 9.99 19.60 -3.87
CA VAL A 23 10.33 18.40 -3.14
C VAL A 23 9.00 17.96 -2.55
N GLY A 24 8.16 17.41 -3.42
CA GLY A 24 7.07 16.57 -2.99
C GLY A 24 7.74 15.55 -2.07
N LYS A 25 7.30 15.43 -0.83
CA LYS A 25 7.60 14.22 -0.07
C LYS A 25 7.37 13.11 -1.05
N ALA A 26 8.42 12.36 -1.38
CA ALA A 26 8.28 11.22 -2.26
C ALA A 26 7.32 10.26 -1.56
N HIS A 27 6.06 10.24 -2.01
CA HIS A 27 5.13 9.23 -1.58
C HIS A 27 5.65 7.88 -2.03
N ASP A 28 5.63 6.93 -1.13
CA ASP A 28 6.02 5.58 -1.45
C ASP A 28 4.96 4.98 -2.41
N THR A 29 5.41 4.25 -3.39
CA THR A 29 4.50 3.52 -4.29
C THR A 29 3.79 2.41 -3.53
N SER A 30 2.55 2.10 -3.92
CA SER A 30 1.81 0.96 -3.37
C SER A 30 2.56 -0.35 -3.62
N THR A 31 2.84 -1.08 -2.55
CA THR A 31 3.47 -2.39 -2.61
C THR A 31 2.51 -3.45 -3.16
N ILE A 32 1.22 -3.33 -2.89
CA ILE A 32 0.18 -4.22 -3.43
C ILE A 32 0.06 -4.04 -4.93
N ALA A 33 0.03 -2.81 -5.42
CA ALA A 33 -0.03 -2.53 -6.85
C ALA A 33 1.20 -3.09 -7.59
N THR A 34 2.36 -3.16 -6.92
CA THR A 34 3.60 -3.68 -7.51
C THR A 34 3.68 -5.21 -7.49
N LEU A 35 3.26 -5.85 -6.39
CA LEU A 35 3.45 -7.29 -6.16
C LEU A 35 2.23 -8.13 -6.53
N SER A 36 1.03 -7.56 -6.50
CA SER A 36 -0.22 -8.26 -6.76
C SER A 36 -0.78 -7.88 -8.14
N PRO A 37 -1.28 -8.86 -8.92
CA PRO A 37 -1.86 -8.57 -10.21
C PRO A 37 -3.18 -7.82 -10.07
N ALA A 38 -3.32 -6.72 -10.85
CA ALA A 38 -4.57 -6.01 -10.96
C ALA A 38 -5.57 -6.77 -11.85
N ASP A 39 -6.82 -6.86 -11.43
CA ASP A 39 -7.89 -7.40 -12.24
C ASP A 39 -8.44 -6.33 -13.21
N LYS A 40 -9.18 -6.77 -14.24
CA LYS A 40 -9.79 -5.87 -15.21
C LYS A 40 -10.81 -4.94 -14.54
N LEU A 41 -10.89 -3.70 -15.03
CA LEU A 41 -11.89 -2.73 -14.63
C LEU A 41 -13.32 -3.31 -14.74
N GLY A 42 -14.15 -3.08 -13.72
CA GLY A 42 -15.55 -3.50 -13.74
C GLY A 42 -16.31 -3.03 -12.52
N PHE A 43 -17.58 -2.66 -12.70
CA PHE A 43 -18.43 -2.13 -11.63
C PHE A 43 -19.26 -3.20 -10.93
N LEU A 44 -19.30 -4.43 -11.46
CA LEU A 44 -20.06 -5.54 -10.86
C LEU A 44 -19.40 -6.04 -9.58
N ASP A 45 -20.20 -6.65 -8.70
CA ASP A 45 -19.69 -7.24 -7.47
C ASP A 45 -18.67 -8.32 -7.75
N ASP A 46 -17.52 -8.21 -7.06
CA ASP A 46 -16.42 -9.14 -7.21
C ASP A 46 -16.73 -10.42 -6.45
N LYS A 47 -17.12 -11.45 -7.17
CA LYS A 47 -17.28 -12.80 -6.62
C LYS A 47 -16.20 -13.70 -7.17
N TYR A 48 -15.38 -14.21 -6.27
CA TYR A 48 -14.29 -15.12 -6.58
C TYR A 48 -14.65 -16.53 -6.07
N ASN A 49 -14.58 -17.52 -6.95
CA ASN A 49 -14.72 -18.92 -6.56
C ASN A 49 -13.32 -19.46 -6.26
N VAL A 50 -13.03 -19.71 -5.00
CA VAL A 50 -11.75 -20.27 -4.56
C VAL A 50 -11.88 -21.78 -4.49
N PHE A 51 -11.03 -22.47 -5.24
CA PHE A 51 -10.92 -23.92 -5.21
C PHE A 51 -10.02 -24.34 -4.05
N ASN A 52 -10.59 -24.89 -2.98
CA ASN A 52 -9.85 -25.24 -1.76
C ASN A 52 -9.39 -26.71 -1.76
N GLY A 53 -9.76 -27.48 -2.76
CA GLY A 53 -9.42 -28.88 -2.86
C GLY A 53 -8.09 -29.11 -3.58
N LYS A 54 -7.35 -30.11 -3.12
CA LYS A 54 -6.18 -30.64 -3.82
C LYS A 54 -6.49 -32.03 -4.32
N ALA A 55 -6.65 -32.19 -5.64
CA ALA A 55 -6.84 -33.48 -6.25
C ALA A 55 -5.66 -34.41 -5.96
N ARG A 56 -5.94 -35.65 -5.63
CA ARG A 56 -4.94 -36.71 -5.47
C ARG A 56 -5.21 -37.80 -6.50
N ALA A 57 -4.14 -38.20 -7.19
CA ALA A 57 -4.21 -39.37 -8.07
C ALA A 57 -4.21 -40.65 -7.25
N GLU A 58 -5.09 -41.57 -7.62
CA GLU A 58 -5.19 -42.91 -7.04
C GLU A 58 -4.52 -43.92 -7.97
N VAL A 59 -3.73 -44.81 -7.40
CA VAL A 59 -3.21 -45.98 -8.13
C VAL A 59 -4.25 -47.09 -8.04
N VAL A 60 -4.82 -47.46 -9.17
CA VAL A 60 -5.89 -48.45 -9.26
C VAL A 60 -5.33 -49.70 -9.94
N ALA A 61 -5.57 -50.89 -9.31
CA ALA A 61 -5.20 -52.15 -9.92
C ALA A 61 -6.10 -52.46 -11.13
N GLU A 62 -5.65 -53.33 -12.03
CA GLU A 62 -6.41 -53.75 -13.19
C GLU A 62 -7.75 -54.36 -12.78
N GLY A 63 -8.84 -53.85 -13.37
CA GLY A 63 -10.19 -54.30 -13.03
C GLY A 63 -10.78 -53.74 -11.75
N ALA A 64 -10.07 -52.94 -10.96
CA ALA A 64 -10.58 -52.33 -9.75
C ALA A 64 -11.47 -51.10 -10.02
N LYS A 65 -12.40 -50.85 -9.12
CA LYS A 65 -13.30 -49.67 -9.19
C LYS A 65 -12.53 -48.39 -8.95
N LYS A 66 -12.73 -47.37 -9.81
CA LYS A 66 -12.16 -46.05 -9.67
C LYS A 66 -12.91 -45.18 -8.69
N GLY A 67 -12.18 -44.49 -7.82
CA GLY A 67 -12.73 -43.50 -6.90
C GLY A 67 -13.12 -42.19 -7.59
N GLY A 68 -14.00 -41.40 -6.99
CA GLY A 68 -14.34 -40.05 -7.39
C GLY A 68 -13.65 -39.01 -6.49
N TYR A 69 -13.38 -37.83 -7.03
CA TYR A 69 -12.90 -36.66 -6.29
C TYR A 69 -13.91 -35.53 -6.42
N GLU A 70 -14.34 -34.99 -5.30
CA GLU A 70 -15.19 -33.81 -5.26
C GLU A 70 -14.34 -32.59 -4.89
N GLN A 71 -14.42 -31.53 -5.71
CA GLN A 71 -13.68 -30.30 -5.49
C GLN A 71 -14.53 -29.29 -4.72
N PRO A 72 -14.18 -28.97 -3.45
CA PRO A 72 -14.88 -27.96 -2.71
C PRO A 72 -14.59 -26.56 -3.28
N ILE A 73 -15.65 -25.76 -3.44
CA ILE A 73 -15.58 -24.38 -3.93
C ILE A 73 -16.07 -23.47 -2.82
N THR A 74 -15.28 -22.48 -2.44
CA THR A 74 -15.68 -21.44 -1.48
C THR A 74 -15.81 -20.11 -2.19
N PRO A 75 -17.00 -19.49 -2.20
CA PRO A 75 -17.16 -18.15 -2.74
C PRO A 75 -16.52 -17.13 -1.79
N LYS A 76 -15.79 -16.16 -2.35
CA LYS A 76 -15.27 -15.00 -1.66
C LYS A 76 -15.79 -13.73 -2.33
N GLU A 77 -16.17 -12.74 -1.54
CA GLU A 77 -16.68 -11.47 -2.03
C GLU A 77 -15.62 -10.38 -1.85
N GLY A 78 -15.46 -9.56 -2.88
CA GLY A 78 -14.61 -8.38 -2.82
C GLY A 78 -15.25 -7.26 -2.00
N LYS A 79 -14.41 -6.42 -1.40
CA LYS A 79 -14.81 -5.22 -0.66
C LYS A 79 -14.46 -3.99 -1.47
N ARG A 80 -15.41 -3.05 -1.61
CA ARG A 80 -15.20 -1.77 -2.28
C ARG A 80 -15.00 -0.67 -1.27
N PHE A 81 -14.18 0.30 -1.65
CA PHE A 81 -14.00 1.54 -0.91
C PHE A 81 -13.66 2.68 -1.87
N THR A 82 -14.08 3.86 -1.50
CA THR A 82 -13.76 5.10 -2.22
C THR A 82 -12.70 5.83 -1.44
N VAL A 83 -11.68 6.30 -2.15
CA VAL A 83 -10.62 7.16 -1.61
C VAL A 83 -10.64 8.49 -2.33
N GLN A 84 -10.38 9.56 -1.61
CA GLN A 84 -10.33 10.90 -2.17
C GLN A 84 -9.23 11.72 -1.51
N CYS A 85 -8.65 12.63 -2.28
CA CYS A 85 -7.77 13.67 -1.78
C CYS A 85 -8.21 15.02 -2.38
N THR A 86 -8.35 16.04 -1.53
CA THR A 86 -8.79 17.38 -1.96
C THR A 86 -7.77 18.41 -1.49
N THR A 87 -7.30 19.25 -2.41
CA THR A 87 -6.34 20.34 -2.12
C THR A 87 -6.94 21.66 -2.55
N ARG A 88 -6.93 22.66 -1.66
CA ARG A 88 -7.36 24.04 -1.99
C ARG A 88 -6.20 24.86 -2.49
N VAL A 89 -6.43 25.62 -3.53
CA VAL A 89 -5.48 26.53 -4.16
C VAL A 89 -6.15 27.89 -4.34
N SER A 90 -5.41 28.99 -4.17
CA SER A 90 -5.92 30.32 -4.51
C SER A 90 -5.99 30.48 -6.03
N LYS A 91 -6.99 31.21 -6.53
CA LYS A 91 -7.08 31.53 -7.97
C LYS A 91 -5.86 32.29 -8.47
N GLN A 92 -5.23 33.09 -7.61
CA GLN A 92 -3.99 33.79 -7.98
C GLN A 92 -2.84 32.83 -8.25
N LEU A 93 -2.71 31.74 -7.45
CA LEU A 93 -1.71 30.72 -7.70
C LEU A 93 -2.02 29.92 -8.97
N GLN A 94 -3.30 29.63 -9.24
CA GLN A 94 -3.71 29.01 -10.48
C GLN A 94 -3.35 29.87 -11.71
N TRP A 95 -3.62 31.16 -11.67
CA TRP A 95 -3.26 32.07 -12.77
C TRP A 95 -1.72 32.18 -12.96
N ALA A 96 -0.96 32.25 -11.85
CA ALA A 96 0.49 32.26 -11.93
C ALA A 96 1.03 30.95 -12.51
N ASP A 97 0.42 29.82 -12.23
CA ASP A 97 0.80 28.52 -12.78
C ASP A 97 0.51 28.43 -14.28
N GLU A 98 -0.66 28.96 -14.72
CA GLU A 98 -1.07 29.03 -16.13
C GLU A 98 -0.15 29.98 -16.93
N ASP A 99 0.15 31.16 -16.38
CA ASP A 99 0.94 32.21 -17.07
C ASP A 99 2.45 31.86 -17.10
N ASP A 100 3.00 31.38 -15.99
CA ASP A 100 4.42 31.14 -15.81
C ASP A 100 4.84 29.69 -16.03
N GLN A 101 3.90 28.77 -16.31
CA GLN A 101 4.10 27.32 -16.50
C GLN A 101 4.88 26.67 -15.34
N LEU A 102 4.50 27.01 -14.11
CA LEU A 102 5.21 26.57 -12.91
C LEU A 102 5.03 25.07 -12.60
N GLN A 103 4.08 24.39 -13.25
CA GLN A 103 3.76 22.96 -13.06
C GLN A 103 3.40 22.58 -11.61
N ILE A 104 2.94 23.56 -10.82
CA ILE A 104 2.54 23.33 -9.42
C ILE A 104 1.29 22.47 -9.37
N LEU A 105 0.34 22.69 -10.27
CA LEU A 105 -0.91 21.92 -10.34
C LEU A 105 -0.64 20.47 -10.72
N ASP A 106 0.26 20.23 -11.66
CA ASP A 106 0.68 18.88 -12.06
C ASP A 106 1.35 18.14 -10.90
N ALA A 107 2.19 18.85 -10.13
CA ALA A 107 2.82 18.30 -8.94
C ALA A 107 1.78 17.93 -7.86
N ILE A 108 0.76 18.79 -7.63
CA ILE A 108 -0.33 18.50 -6.69
C ILE A 108 -1.13 17.28 -7.14
N GLN A 109 -1.45 17.15 -8.42
CA GLN A 109 -2.18 16.01 -8.94
C GLN A 109 -1.38 14.71 -8.85
N SER A 110 -0.08 14.77 -9.13
CA SER A 110 0.83 13.64 -8.98
C SER A 110 0.91 13.16 -7.53
N ASP A 111 1.01 14.11 -6.58
CA ASP A 111 1.02 13.84 -5.14
C ASP A 111 -0.29 13.20 -4.68
N GLN A 112 -1.43 13.72 -5.14
CA GLN A 112 -2.74 13.14 -4.86
C GLN A 112 -2.87 11.72 -5.41
N ALA A 113 -2.40 11.45 -6.63
CA ALA A 113 -2.44 10.12 -7.23
C ALA A 113 -1.60 9.11 -6.43
N ALA A 114 -0.43 9.51 -5.95
CA ALA A 114 0.41 8.69 -5.08
C ALA A 114 -0.28 8.40 -3.74
N ALA A 115 -0.89 9.40 -3.10
CA ALA A 115 -1.65 9.23 -1.86
C ALA A 115 -2.84 8.27 -2.00
N LEU A 116 -3.53 8.27 -3.16
CA LEU A 116 -4.58 7.29 -3.45
C LEU A 116 -4.03 5.86 -3.55
N GLY A 117 -2.83 5.69 -4.11
CA GLY A 117 -2.14 4.39 -4.16
C GLY A 117 -1.73 3.90 -2.77
N GLU A 118 -1.22 4.77 -1.90
CA GLU A 118 -0.90 4.44 -0.51
C GLU A 118 -2.15 3.99 0.26
N ALA A 119 -3.29 4.65 0.04
CA ALA A 119 -4.53 4.30 0.70
C ALA A 119 -4.99 2.86 0.40
N LEU A 120 -4.69 2.31 -0.79
CA LEU A 120 -4.92 0.91 -1.11
C LEU A 120 -4.16 -0.02 -0.15
N ASP A 121 -2.87 0.25 0.07
CA ASP A 121 -2.04 -0.53 0.98
C ASP A 121 -2.57 -0.46 2.43
N TYR A 122 -2.94 0.74 2.91
CA TYR A 122 -3.46 0.92 4.27
C TYR A 122 -4.75 0.14 4.49
N VAL A 123 -5.67 0.14 3.53
CA VAL A 123 -6.94 -0.59 3.65
C VAL A 123 -6.70 -2.09 3.60
N VAL A 124 -5.88 -2.60 2.68
CA VAL A 124 -5.66 -4.05 2.52
C VAL A 124 -4.81 -4.63 3.64
N TYR A 125 -3.68 -3.98 4.00
CA TYR A 125 -2.79 -4.51 5.02
C TYR A 125 -3.32 -4.34 6.43
N HIS A 126 -3.90 -3.19 6.73
CA HIS A 126 -4.20 -2.77 8.11
C HIS A 126 -5.68 -2.51 8.36
N ALA A 127 -6.51 -2.39 7.33
CA ALA A 127 -7.91 -1.95 7.43
C ALA A 127 -8.04 -0.60 8.18
N VAL A 128 -7.15 0.36 7.87
CA VAL A 128 -7.04 1.66 8.53
C VAL A 128 -7.25 2.79 7.52
N ASN A 129 -7.90 3.86 7.95
CA ASN A 129 -7.97 5.11 7.19
C ASN A 129 -6.65 5.89 7.39
N PRO A 130 -5.86 6.17 6.33
CA PRO A 130 -4.57 6.84 6.48
C PRO A 130 -4.65 8.28 7.03
N VAL A 131 -5.80 8.94 6.91
CA VAL A 131 -5.98 10.33 7.40
C VAL A 131 -6.31 10.36 8.89
N SER A 132 -7.25 9.52 9.35
CA SER A 132 -7.65 9.48 10.77
C SER A 132 -6.81 8.51 11.61
N GLY A 133 -6.15 7.54 10.98
CA GLY A 133 -5.45 6.45 11.65
C GLY A 133 -6.38 5.41 12.26
N GLU A 134 -7.69 5.57 12.16
CA GLU A 134 -8.68 4.69 12.79
C GLU A 134 -8.98 3.45 11.94
N THR A 135 -9.35 2.36 12.63
CA THR A 135 -9.72 1.11 11.98
C THR A 135 -11.06 1.24 11.26
N LEU A 136 -11.13 0.78 10.02
CA LEU A 136 -12.33 0.78 9.20
C LEU A 136 -13.25 -0.39 9.56
N ALA A 137 -14.47 -0.06 9.98
CA ALA A 137 -15.48 -1.09 10.28
C ALA A 137 -15.90 -1.84 9.00
N GLY A 138 -15.98 -3.18 9.09
CA GLY A 138 -16.39 -4.03 7.98
C GLY A 138 -15.28 -4.42 7.01
N TYR A 139 -14.05 -3.98 7.24
CA TYR A 139 -12.87 -4.40 6.49
C TYR A 139 -11.99 -5.32 7.34
N THR A 140 -11.33 -6.27 6.70
CA THR A 140 -10.46 -7.24 7.39
C THR A 140 -9.01 -6.95 7.02
N ALA A 141 -8.18 -6.73 8.02
CA ALA A 141 -6.76 -6.47 7.84
C ALA A 141 -6.00 -7.76 7.49
N LEU A 142 -5.21 -7.75 6.42
CA LEU A 142 -4.32 -8.85 6.09
C LEU A 142 -3.35 -9.14 7.24
N SER A 143 -2.86 -8.11 7.91
CA SER A 143 -1.96 -8.22 9.07
C SER A 143 -2.54 -9.02 10.25
N GLY A 144 -3.88 -9.17 10.32
CA GLY A 144 -4.55 -10.02 11.31
C GLY A 144 -4.77 -11.46 10.84
N GLU A 145 -5.04 -11.64 9.54
CA GLU A 145 -5.46 -12.92 8.94
C GLU A 145 -4.29 -13.79 8.45
N ALA A 146 -3.17 -13.19 8.02
CA ALA A 146 -1.97 -13.88 7.55
C ALA A 146 -1.35 -14.79 8.64
N ALA A 147 -0.43 -15.66 8.26
CA ALA A 147 0.34 -16.45 9.22
C ALA A 147 1.25 -15.52 10.04
N GLN A 148 1.10 -15.53 11.37
CA GLN A 148 1.80 -14.61 12.26
C GLN A 148 3.19 -15.14 12.60
N VAL A 149 4.22 -14.29 12.42
CA VAL A 149 5.61 -14.55 12.82
C VAL A 149 6.08 -13.41 13.72
N THR A 150 6.65 -13.75 14.85
CA THR A 150 7.23 -12.75 15.78
C THR A 150 8.71 -12.58 15.47
N ALA A 151 9.14 -11.35 15.23
CA ALA A 151 10.53 -11.04 14.92
C ALA A 151 11.45 -11.27 16.12
N GLY A 152 12.51 -12.03 15.88
CA GLY A 152 13.66 -12.15 16.77
C GLY A 152 14.72 -11.08 16.48
N ALA A 153 15.88 -11.21 17.14
CA ALA A 153 16.99 -10.28 16.99
C ALA A 153 17.72 -10.41 15.64
N ASP A 154 17.74 -11.60 15.06
CA ASP A 154 18.42 -11.89 13.80
C ASP A 154 17.43 -11.78 12.63
N ALA A 155 17.74 -10.90 11.68
CA ALA A 155 16.88 -10.64 10.54
C ALA A 155 16.86 -11.80 9.52
N LEU A 156 17.92 -12.60 9.42
CA LEU A 156 17.91 -13.80 8.57
C LEU A 156 17.01 -14.87 9.13
N VAL A 157 17.14 -15.14 10.42
CA VAL A 157 16.25 -16.10 11.11
C VAL A 157 14.79 -15.68 10.98
N ASN A 158 14.51 -14.39 10.95
CA ASN A 158 13.15 -13.89 10.72
C ASN A 158 12.62 -14.25 9.31
N LEU A 159 13.47 -14.17 8.26
CA LEU A 159 13.09 -14.61 6.91
C LEU A 159 12.87 -16.13 6.86
N ASP A 160 13.75 -16.90 7.50
CA ASP A 160 13.63 -18.36 7.59
C ASP A 160 12.31 -18.75 8.28
N LEU A 161 11.98 -18.11 9.41
CA LEU A 161 10.72 -18.35 10.13
C LEU A 161 9.48 -18.02 9.29
N MET A 162 9.54 -16.97 8.45
CA MET A 162 8.46 -16.68 7.52
C MET A 162 8.35 -17.76 6.45
N THR A 163 9.48 -18.22 5.93
CA THR A 163 9.54 -19.30 4.93
C THR A 163 8.98 -20.60 5.50
N ASP A 164 9.30 -20.93 6.74
CA ASP A 164 8.79 -22.13 7.44
C ASP A 164 7.24 -22.14 7.51
N GLN A 165 6.60 -20.99 7.66
CA GLN A 165 5.13 -20.88 7.61
C GLN A 165 4.57 -21.11 6.20
N LEU A 166 5.39 -20.97 5.16
CA LEU A 166 4.98 -20.96 3.75
C LEU A 166 5.50 -22.16 2.94
N LEU A 167 5.99 -23.23 3.57
CA LEU A 167 6.57 -24.41 2.90
C LEU A 167 5.68 -25.07 1.82
N LYS A 168 4.36 -24.83 1.88
CA LYS A 168 3.37 -25.38 0.92
C LYS A 168 2.85 -24.34 -0.06
N VAL A 169 3.41 -23.12 -0.01
CA VAL A 169 2.99 -21.97 -0.81
C VAL A 169 4.12 -21.60 -1.76
N ASN A 170 3.77 -21.17 -2.96
CA ASN A 170 4.75 -20.59 -3.87
C ASN A 170 4.98 -19.12 -3.50
N ILE A 171 6.13 -18.80 -2.95
CA ILE A 171 6.48 -17.43 -2.56
C ILE A 171 6.85 -16.66 -3.84
N ASN A 172 6.08 -15.63 -4.16
CA ASN A 172 6.27 -14.81 -5.36
C ASN A 172 6.49 -13.33 -5.06
N GLY A 173 6.48 -12.93 -3.79
CA GLY A 173 6.69 -11.53 -3.43
C GLY A 173 7.01 -11.32 -1.96
N ILE A 174 7.70 -10.21 -1.69
CA ILE A 174 8.03 -9.72 -0.35
C ILE A 174 7.74 -8.23 -0.30
N ALA A 175 6.85 -7.80 0.59
CA ALA A 175 6.64 -6.40 0.93
C ALA A 175 7.36 -6.08 2.24
N LEU A 176 8.25 -5.09 2.21
CA LEU A 176 9.12 -4.73 3.34
C LEU A 176 8.80 -3.35 3.89
N SER A 177 8.83 -3.20 5.20
CA SER A 177 8.96 -1.88 5.80
C SER A 177 10.37 -1.32 5.58
N ARG A 178 10.51 0.00 5.52
CA ARG A 178 11.83 0.65 5.42
C ARG A 178 12.75 0.31 6.59
N VAL A 179 12.18 0.11 7.78
CA VAL A 179 12.91 -0.29 8.98
C VAL A 179 13.54 -1.68 8.80
N PHE A 180 12.78 -2.65 8.32
CA PHE A 180 13.26 -4.02 8.12
C PHE A 180 14.23 -4.10 6.94
N ALA A 181 13.95 -3.41 5.84
CA ALA A 181 14.87 -3.31 4.69
C ALA A 181 16.24 -2.74 5.12
N ASN A 182 16.26 -1.71 5.97
CA ASN A 182 17.51 -1.17 6.50
C ASN A 182 18.25 -2.14 7.42
N THR A 183 17.52 -2.98 8.17
CA THR A 183 18.12 -4.03 9.00
C THR A 183 18.78 -5.10 8.14
N LEU A 184 18.11 -5.59 7.11
CA LEU A 184 18.68 -6.55 6.13
C LEU A 184 19.91 -5.97 5.42
N ARG A 185 19.85 -4.70 4.99
CA ARG A 185 20.97 -4.02 4.34
C ARG A 185 22.23 -3.93 5.20
N LYS A 186 22.07 -3.86 6.52
CA LYS A 186 23.20 -3.79 7.48
C LYS A 186 23.90 -5.13 7.69
N LEU A 187 23.29 -6.23 7.32
CA LEU A 187 23.89 -7.57 7.49
C LEU A 187 25.17 -7.70 6.68
N ARG A 188 26.17 -8.32 7.30
CA ARG A 188 27.49 -8.57 6.71
C ARG A 188 27.83 -10.04 6.80
N VAL A 189 28.46 -10.53 5.75
CA VAL A 189 29.08 -11.86 5.76
C VAL A 189 30.31 -11.81 6.68
N THR A 190 30.32 -12.63 7.74
CA THR A 190 31.35 -12.60 8.79
C THR A 190 32.75 -12.80 8.23
N ALA A 191 32.91 -13.67 7.22
CA ALA A 191 34.19 -13.98 6.64
C ALA A 191 34.80 -12.87 5.77
N THR A 192 33.99 -12.10 5.08
CA THR A 192 34.42 -11.12 4.06
C THR A 192 34.09 -9.68 4.39
N GLY A 193 33.17 -9.41 5.34
CA GLY A 193 32.64 -8.09 5.62
C GLY A 193 31.72 -7.53 4.51
N ALA A 194 31.52 -8.28 3.43
CA ALA A 194 30.64 -7.88 2.33
C ALA A 194 29.17 -7.79 2.80
N ARG A 195 28.36 -7.03 2.08
CA ARG A 195 26.92 -7.01 2.32
C ARG A 195 26.32 -8.36 1.97
N GLN A 196 25.43 -8.87 2.82
CA GLN A 196 24.74 -10.13 2.56
C GLN A 196 23.64 -9.95 1.50
N PHE A 197 22.94 -8.83 1.52
CA PHE A 197 21.95 -8.44 0.53
C PHE A 197 22.44 -7.20 -0.23
N PRO A 198 23.28 -7.35 -1.26
CA PRO A 198 23.77 -6.25 -2.07
C PRO A 198 22.66 -5.61 -2.91
N GLU A 199 21.56 -6.33 -3.16
CA GLU A 199 20.40 -5.89 -3.93
C GLU A 199 19.64 -4.75 -3.25
N ILE A 200 19.78 -4.59 -1.92
CA ILE A 200 19.14 -3.49 -1.19
C ILE A 200 20.03 -2.23 -1.27
N PRO A 201 19.66 -1.23 -2.07
CA PRO A 201 20.45 -0.02 -2.23
C PRO A 201 20.40 0.88 -0.98
N LEU A 202 21.12 1.99 -1.00
CA LEU A 202 21.05 2.99 0.08
C LEU A 202 19.69 3.69 0.15
N SER A 203 18.96 3.75 -0.95
CA SER A 203 17.59 4.28 -1.02
C SER A 203 16.56 3.39 -0.31
N LEU A 204 16.94 2.16 0.05
CA LEU A 204 16.10 1.11 0.62
C LEU A 204 15.01 0.55 -0.33
N ASN A 205 14.95 1.01 -1.58
CA ASN A 205 14.00 0.50 -2.56
C ASN A 205 14.56 -0.81 -3.15
N ALA A 206 14.21 -1.93 -2.53
CA ALA A 206 14.59 -3.25 -3.01
C ALA A 206 13.67 -3.68 -4.17
N GLY A 207 14.25 -4.05 -5.31
CA GLY A 207 13.50 -4.64 -6.43
C GLY A 207 13.38 -6.15 -6.30
N THR A 208 14.37 -6.80 -5.72
CA THR A 208 14.43 -8.24 -5.48
C THR A 208 15.20 -8.52 -4.18
N ILE A 209 14.88 -9.63 -3.52
CA ILE A 209 15.64 -10.19 -2.40
C ILE A 209 15.67 -11.70 -2.61
N ASP A 210 16.87 -12.29 -2.61
CA ASP A 210 17.07 -13.73 -2.88
C ASP A 210 16.35 -14.21 -4.16
N GLY A 211 16.32 -13.37 -5.19
CA GLY A 211 15.63 -13.67 -6.45
C GLY A 211 14.12 -13.55 -6.43
N ILE A 212 13.51 -13.19 -5.29
CA ILE A 212 12.05 -12.97 -5.16
C ILE A 212 11.77 -11.48 -5.35
N PRO A 213 10.75 -11.09 -6.15
CA PRO A 213 10.33 -9.70 -6.27
C PRO A 213 10.04 -9.08 -4.90
N ALA A 214 10.61 -7.91 -4.66
CA ALA A 214 10.47 -7.20 -3.40
C ALA A 214 10.00 -5.76 -3.65
N SER A 215 9.19 -5.24 -2.74
CA SER A 215 8.80 -3.83 -2.72
C SER A 215 8.92 -3.28 -1.31
N THR A 216 9.41 -2.05 -1.18
CA THR A 216 9.65 -1.43 0.12
C THR A 216 8.81 -0.16 0.22
N SER A 217 8.02 -0.04 1.28
CA SER A 217 7.20 1.14 1.54
C SER A 217 6.99 1.35 3.04
N THR A 218 6.70 2.59 3.44
CA THR A 218 6.24 2.94 4.78
C THR A 218 4.82 2.44 5.05
N THR A 219 4.03 2.19 4.00
CA THR A 219 2.66 1.67 4.10
C THR A 219 2.61 0.29 4.73
N VAL A 220 3.66 -0.54 4.52
CA VAL A 220 3.80 -1.88 5.11
C VAL A 220 3.86 -1.81 6.64
N GLU A 221 4.52 -0.80 7.18
CA GLU A 221 4.61 -0.54 8.61
C GLU A 221 3.34 0.07 9.17
N GLY A 222 2.52 0.72 8.32
CA GLY A 222 1.32 1.42 8.74
C GLY A 222 1.63 2.65 9.60
N GLU A 223 2.51 3.53 9.14
CA GLU A 223 3.00 4.71 9.88
C GLU A 223 1.87 5.62 10.37
N TYR A 224 0.78 5.76 9.57
CA TYR A 224 -0.35 6.64 9.90
C TYR A 224 -1.43 5.96 10.76
N ALA A 225 -1.28 4.68 11.12
CA ALA A 225 -2.23 4.04 12.02
C ALA A 225 -2.15 4.64 13.44
N ALA A 226 -3.30 4.97 14.04
CA ALA A 226 -3.38 5.52 15.39
C ALA A 226 -2.80 4.57 16.44
N THR A 227 -2.91 3.26 16.20
CA THR A 227 -2.26 2.21 16.99
C THR A 227 -1.13 1.59 16.19
N ALA A 228 0.06 1.48 16.80
CA ALA A 228 1.20 0.87 16.15
C ALA A 228 0.87 -0.55 15.65
N THR A 229 1.06 -0.80 14.37
CA THR A 229 0.77 -2.10 13.74
C THR A 229 1.83 -3.15 14.05
N ASN A 230 3.06 -2.68 14.38
CA ASN A 230 4.25 -3.50 14.61
C ASN A 230 4.63 -4.43 13.44
N VAL A 231 4.12 -4.17 12.24
CA VAL A 231 4.41 -4.96 11.05
C VAL A 231 5.75 -4.54 10.46
N LEU A 232 6.59 -5.52 10.14
CA LEU A 232 7.91 -5.33 9.51
C LEU A 232 7.91 -5.77 8.05
N ALA A 233 7.22 -6.86 7.73
CA ALA A 233 7.18 -7.40 6.38
C ALA A 233 5.97 -8.32 6.16
N PHE A 234 5.57 -8.45 4.89
CA PHE A 234 4.72 -9.52 4.39
C PHE A 234 5.48 -10.33 3.34
N MET A 235 5.34 -11.65 3.36
CA MET A 235 5.95 -12.54 2.39
C MET A 235 4.95 -13.63 2.01
N GLY A 236 4.94 -14.07 0.75
CA GLY A 236 4.12 -15.19 0.33
C GLY A 236 3.62 -15.08 -1.10
N ASP A 237 2.42 -15.60 -1.34
CA ASP A 237 1.78 -15.59 -2.65
C ASP A 237 0.83 -14.38 -2.79
N PHE A 238 1.35 -13.30 -3.34
CA PHE A 238 0.59 -12.08 -3.60
C PHE A 238 -0.47 -12.23 -4.69
N THR A 239 -0.47 -13.31 -5.48
CA THR A 239 -1.56 -13.58 -6.44
C THR A 239 -2.88 -13.92 -5.74
N THR A 240 -2.83 -14.25 -4.46
CA THR A 240 -4.02 -14.47 -3.62
C THR A 240 -4.70 -13.18 -3.17
N ILE A 241 -4.03 -12.06 -3.31
CA ILE A 241 -4.63 -10.73 -3.17
C ILE A 241 -5.07 -10.29 -4.56
N ARG A 242 -6.35 -10.01 -4.74
CA ARG A 242 -6.90 -9.47 -5.97
C ARG A 242 -7.40 -8.07 -5.70
N TRP A 243 -7.01 -7.14 -6.56
CA TRP A 243 -7.48 -5.77 -6.47
C TRP A 243 -7.79 -5.24 -7.86
N ARG A 244 -8.65 -4.25 -7.93
CA ARG A 244 -8.94 -3.54 -9.16
C ARG A 244 -9.36 -2.12 -8.88
N LEU A 245 -9.16 -1.29 -9.87
CA LEU A 245 -9.70 0.04 -9.93
C LEU A 245 -11.11 -0.06 -10.55
N VAL A 246 -12.16 0.23 -9.79
CA VAL A 246 -13.57 0.15 -10.23
C VAL A 246 -13.89 1.33 -11.12
N ARG A 247 -13.39 2.52 -10.76
CA ARG A 247 -13.39 3.74 -11.57
C ARG A 247 -11.97 4.28 -11.69
N PRO A 248 -11.56 4.78 -12.87
CA PRO A 248 -10.27 5.42 -13.02
C PRO A 248 -10.17 6.63 -12.08
N ILE A 249 -8.94 7.01 -11.75
CA ILE A 249 -8.67 8.22 -10.99
C ILE A 249 -9.19 9.40 -11.81
N THR A 250 -10.10 10.17 -11.22
CA THR A 250 -10.64 11.40 -11.83
C THR A 250 -10.11 12.57 -11.03
N ALA A 251 -9.48 13.51 -11.73
CA ALA A 251 -9.13 14.81 -11.17
C ALA A 251 -10.26 15.79 -11.54
N GLU A 252 -10.87 16.41 -10.55
CA GLU A 252 -11.96 17.38 -10.71
C GLU A 252 -11.54 18.74 -10.16
N VAL A 253 -11.85 19.78 -10.91
CA VAL A 253 -11.68 21.17 -10.46
C VAL A 253 -13.02 21.67 -9.94
N ILE A 254 -13.09 22.02 -8.65
CA ILE A 254 -14.28 22.49 -7.97
C ILE A 254 -14.13 24.00 -7.70
N PRO A 255 -14.85 24.87 -8.43
CA PRO A 255 -14.67 26.32 -8.32
C PRO A 255 -15.56 26.98 -7.26
N TYR A 256 -16.49 26.26 -6.64
CA TYR A 256 -17.46 26.81 -5.68
C TYR A 256 -17.88 25.79 -4.62
N GLY A 257 -18.48 26.26 -3.53
CA GLY A 257 -18.92 25.45 -2.40
C GLY A 257 -17.83 25.23 -1.36
N ASP A 258 -18.07 24.30 -0.42
CA ASP A 258 -17.13 23.87 0.63
C ASP A 258 -16.89 22.36 0.55
N PRO A 259 -16.02 21.90 -0.38
CA PRO A 259 -15.88 20.47 -0.67
C PRO A 259 -15.18 19.67 0.43
N ASP A 260 -14.50 20.32 1.36
CA ASP A 260 -13.73 19.71 2.45
C ASP A 260 -14.23 20.08 3.86
N ASN A 261 -15.45 20.65 3.94
CA ASN A 261 -16.14 21.01 5.18
C ASN A 261 -15.30 21.88 6.13
N THR A 262 -14.57 22.86 5.58
CA THR A 262 -13.79 23.80 6.39
C THR A 262 -14.62 24.99 6.90
N GLY A 263 -15.85 25.14 6.44
CA GLY A 263 -16.72 26.29 6.72
C GLY A 263 -16.44 27.49 5.83
N ILE A 264 -15.57 27.36 4.83
CA ILE A 264 -15.17 28.44 3.92
C ILE A 264 -15.65 28.11 2.50
N ASP A 265 -16.51 28.97 1.94
CA ASP A 265 -16.92 28.87 0.54
C ASP A 265 -15.78 29.29 -0.40
N LEU A 266 -15.50 28.44 -1.42
CA LEU A 266 -14.43 28.64 -2.39
C LEU A 266 -14.62 29.92 -3.20
N ALA A 267 -15.84 30.15 -3.71
CA ALA A 267 -16.14 31.32 -4.55
C ALA A 267 -15.99 32.64 -3.77
N GLY A 268 -16.54 32.67 -2.54
CA GLY A 268 -16.42 33.82 -1.64
C GLY A 268 -15.00 34.14 -1.19
N SER A 269 -14.11 33.14 -1.22
CA SER A 269 -12.73 33.28 -0.75
C SER A 269 -11.68 33.34 -1.87
N ASN A 270 -12.14 33.44 -3.14
CA ASN A 270 -11.25 33.44 -4.33
C ASN A 270 -10.35 32.21 -4.40
N GLN A 271 -10.89 31.03 -4.14
CA GLN A 271 -10.22 29.74 -4.10
C GLN A 271 -10.81 28.77 -5.12
N VAL A 272 -10.04 27.71 -5.42
CA VAL A 272 -10.43 26.56 -6.23
C VAL A 272 -9.94 25.31 -5.52
N ALA A 273 -10.73 24.25 -5.53
CA ALA A 273 -10.29 22.96 -5.01
C ALA A 273 -10.01 21.98 -6.16
N TYR A 274 -8.92 21.24 -6.03
CA TYR A 274 -8.56 20.11 -6.87
C TYR A 274 -8.83 18.85 -6.08
N ARG A 275 -9.70 17.98 -6.61
CA ARG A 275 -10.04 16.71 -5.99
C ARG A 275 -9.66 15.57 -6.90
N SER A 276 -8.91 14.63 -6.38
CA SER A 276 -8.68 13.33 -7.01
C SER A 276 -9.47 12.27 -6.26
N GLU A 277 -10.21 11.45 -6.98
CA GLU A 277 -11.05 10.39 -6.42
C GLU A 277 -10.81 9.09 -7.17
N ALA A 278 -10.78 7.97 -6.45
CA ALA A 278 -10.69 6.64 -6.99
C ALA A 278 -11.59 5.67 -6.21
N VAL A 279 -12.15 4.70 -6.90
CA VAL A 279 -12.90 3.61 -6.29
C VAL A 279 -12.13 2.31 -6.50
N PHE A 280 -11.68 1.71 -5.42
CA PHE A 280 -11.00 0.43 -5.41
C PHE A 280 -11.92 -0.69 -4.96
N SER A 281 -11.65 -1.90 -5.44
CA SER A 281 -12.18 -3.13 -4.89
C SER A 281 -11.03 -4.09 -4.65
N TYR A 282 -11.07 -4.85 -3.55
CA TYR A 282 -10.09 -5.89 -3.28
C TYR A 282 -10.73 -7.12 -2.66
N ALA A 283 -10.07 -8.26 -2.82
CA ALA A 283 -10.42 -9.51 -2.16
C ALA A 283 -9.15 -10.26 -1.74
N ILE A 284 -9.13 -10.78 -0.53
CA ILE A 284 -8.09 -11.68 -0.05
C ILE A 284 -8.62 -13.10 -0.18
N LEU A 285 -8.14 -13.83 -1.19
CA LEU A 285 -8.64 -15.17 -1.49
C LEU A 285 -8.15 -16.19 -0.48
N ASN A 286 -6.86 -16.14 -0.13
CA ASN A 286 -6.26 -17.02 0.85
C ASN A 286 -5.25 -16.26 1.73
N PRO A 287 -5.66 -15.73 2.88
CA PRO A 287 -4.75 -14.97 3.74
C PRO A 287 -3.62 -15.83 4.34
N LYS A 288 -3.82 -17.16 4.45
CA LYS A 288 -2.80 -18.10 4.97
C LYS A 288 -1.71 -18.44 3.95
N ALA A 289 -1.85 -17.98 2.70
CA ALA A 289 -0.77 -18.01 1.72
C ALA A 289 0.24 -16.87 1.89
N LEU A 290 0.03 -16.00 2.88
CA LEU A 290 0.95 -14.93 3.26
C LEU A 290 1.33 -15.07 4.73
N ALA A 291 2.59 -14.75 5.04
CA ALA A 291 3.12 -14.61 6.38
C ALA A 291 3.37 -13.14 6.68
N VAL A 292 3.09 -12.71 7.91
CA VAL A 292 3.38 -11.37 8.41
C VAL A 292 4.38 -11.43 9.52
N LEU A 293 5.45 -10.66 9.38
CA LEU A 293 6.46 -10.47 10.42
C LEU A 293 6.10 -9.27 11.27
N LYS A 294 5.98 -9.48 12.58
CA LYS A 294 5.68 -8.40 13.55
C LYS A 294 6.75 -8.32 14.62
N THR A 295 7.07 -7.10 15.07
CA THR A 295 7.89 -6.93 16.27
C THR A 295 7.11 -7.44 17.49
N GLY A 296 7.81 -8.05 18.46
CA GLY A 296 7.22 -8.36 19.75
C GLY A 296 6.71 -7.09 20.45
N ALA A 297 5.69 -7.22 21.28
CA ALA A 297 4.94 -6.10 21.91
C ALA A 297 5.78 -5.06 22.71
N ALA A 298 7.10 -5.27 22.88
CA ALA A 298 7.98 -4.41 23.67
C ALA A 298 8.80 -3.36 22.89
N ALA A 299 8.70 -3.28 21.54
CA ALA A 299 9.72 -2.60 20.73
C ALA A 299 9.36 -1.19 20.21
N ARG A 300 8.15 -0.64 20.41
CA ARG A 300 7.84 0.73 19.95
C ARG A 300 7.07 1.53 21.00
N THR A 301 7.79 2.38 21.71
CA THR A 301 7.20 3.57 22.33
C THR A 301 6.64 4.45 21.21
N ALA A 302 5.34 4.72 21.27
CA ALA A 302 4.68 5.67 20.38
C ALA A 302 5.50 6.97 20.33
N LYS A 303 5.92 7.37 19.13
CA LYS A 303 6.42 8.72 18.92
C LYS A 303 5.26 9.67 19.18
N ALA A 304 5.26 10.32 20.34
CA ALA A 304 4.29 11.36 20.66
C ALA A 304 4.36 12.40 19.54
N GLY A 305 3.23 12.62 18.87
CA GLY A 305 3.08 13.64 17.86
C GLY A 305 3.37 15.03 18.44
N LYS A 306 4.09 15.84 17.70
CA LYS A 306 4.10 17.30 17.77
C LYS A 306 3.44 17.85 16.53
#